data_81cdf226ad629380bb037c99e5675d80
#
_entry.id   81cdf226ad629380bb037c99e5675d80
#
_cell.length_a   1.000
_cell.length_b   1.000
_cell.length_c   1.000
_cell.angle_alpha   90.00
_cell.angle_beta   90.00
_cell.angle_gamma   90.00
#
_symmetry.space_group_name_H-M   'P 1'
#
loop_
_entity.id
_entity.type
_entity.pdbx_description
1 polymer ?
#
loop_
_entity_poly.entity_id
_entity_poly.type
_entity_poly.pdbx_seq_one_letter_code
_entity_poly.pdbx_strand_id
1 'polypeptide(L)'
;MPEGPECHVIAYRLGEMLRGHQLVQVDVLATNVPTALSFNSALAKHPASVLHVAAKGKLIYATFDNGFTMLSTLGLQGTWSTSGGYHTRITIRIRDQHQNEKKIFYNDTINYGTIKFIKTNPQLQTKLNTLGPDVVNASQAPDGYGECTIAWWLDLCKRKGEWTYPKLLMKQNYLSGVGNYLKAEALYQSHSSPLLQIKNYSLERQQAVLDAVLDVVRRSYGWRAHQAKLPGHLQPVPEYRHRVYGRRVDFEGNRVEKTETDDGRTTYWVPTMQEEMGGGNMDVPEPGFEESTVVARQLMRTGPPFPQWLDQDLKDDSKMSEDPCQGNTALPIPHQLAKLPDLEPVELTLPSAKTA
;
A
#
# COMPACT_ATOMS: atom_id res chain seq x y z
N MET A 1 10.78 3.71 -5.21
CA MET A 1 10.14 2.49 -4.64
C MET A 1 8.69 2.84 -4.35
N PRO A 2 7.73 2.09 -4.86
CA PRO A 2 6.34 2.33 -4.53
C PRO A 2 6.08 2.14 -3.02
N GLU A 3 5.45 3.14 -2.41
CA GLU A 3 4.95 3.10 -1.03
C GLU A 3 3.42 3.19 -1.03
N GLY A 4 2.77 3.40 0.09
CA GLY A 4 1.31 3.46 0.17
C GLY A 4 0.65 4.33 -0.92
N PRO A 5 1.05 5.61 -1.05
CA PRO A 5 0.46 6.51 -2.05
C PRO A 5 0.52 5.97 -3.48
N GLU A 6 1.67 5.44 -3.91
CA GLU A 6 1.82 4.86 -5.24
C GLU A 6 0.99 3.62 -5.43
N CYS A 7 0.96 2.74 -4.41
CA CYS A 7 0.20 1.49 -4.48
C CYS A 7 -1.29 1.75 -4.62
N HIS A 8 -1.85 2.74 -3.92
CA HIS A 8 -3.25 3.11 -4.04
C HIS A 8 -3.60 3.68 -5.42
N VAL A 9 -2.74 4.55 -5.98
CA VAL A 9 -2.95 5.07 -7.35
C VAL A 9 -2.85 3.95 -8.39
N ILE A 10 -1.89 3.04 -8.24
CA ILE A 10 -1.72 1.91 -9.16
C ILE A 10 -2.89 0.93 -9.03
N ALA A 11 -3.39 0.67 -7.82
CA ALA A 11 -4.56 -0.17 -7.61
C ALA A 11 -5.79 0.41 -8.32
N TYR A 12 -6.04 1.71 -8.16
CA TYR A 12 -7.14 2.38 -8.87
C TYR A 12 -7.00 2.22 -10.39
N ARG A 13 -5.83 2.52 -10.95
CA ARG A 13 -5.58 2.40 -12.39
C ARG A 13 -5.74 0.95 -12.88
N LEU A 14 -5.30 -0.02 -12.10
CA LEU A 14 -5.49 -1.43 -12.43
C LEU A 14 -6.99 -1.78 -12.46
N GLY A 15 -7.78 -1.27 -11.51
CA GLY A 15 -9.22 -1.41 -11.51
C GLY A 15 -9.87 -0.86 -12.78
N GLU A 16 -9.45 0.34 -13.23
CA GLU A 16 -9.94 0.93 -14.48
C GLU A 16 -9.55 0.10 -15.72
N MET A 17 -8.34 -0.45 -15.75
CA MET A 17 -7.91 -1.32 -16.86
C MET A 17 -8.71 -2.62 -16.94
N LEU A 18 -9.16 -3.15 -15.81
CA LEU A 18 -9.90 -4.41 -15.71
C LEU A 18 -11.42 -4.23 -15.87
N ARG A 19 -11.94 -3.03 -15.58
CA ARG A 19 -13.38 -2.76 -15.57
C ARG A 19 -14.01 -3.04 -16.94
N GLY A 20 -15.14 -3.76 -16.94
CA GLY A 20 -15.88 -4.10 -18.17
C GLY A 20 -15.21 -5.16 -19.03
N HIS A 21 -14.15 -5.81 -18.51
CA HIS A 21 -13.47 -6.88 -19.21
C HIS A 21 -13.50 -8.18 -18.36
N GLN A 22 -13.41 -9.30 -19.07
CA GLN A 22 -13.22 -10.61 -18.47
C GLN A 22 -11.73 -11.03 -18.60
N LEU A 23 -11.15 -11.54 -17.52
CA LEU A 23 -9.85 -12.18 -17.56
C LEU A 23 -10.01 -13.55 -18.22
N VAL A 24 -9.17 -13.81 -19.20
CA VAL A 24 -9.20 -15.09 -19.95
C VAL A 24 -7.94 -15.91 -19.74
N GLN A 25 -6.81 -15.29 -19.44
CA GLN A 25 -5.55 -15.99 -19.19
C GLN A 25 -4.53 -15.11 -18.48
N VAL A 26 -3.65 -15.76 -17.72
CA VAL A 26 -2.44 -15.18 -17.13
C VAL A 26 -1.21 -15.89 -17.67
N ASP A 27 -0.37 -15.17 -18.38
CA ASP A 27 0.91 -15.68 -18.90
C ASP A 27 2.03 -15.24 -17.95
N VAL A 28 2.72 -16.20 -17.36
CA VAL A 28 3.89 -15.97 -16.51
C VAL A 28 5.15 -16.08 -17.38
N LEU A 29 5.93 -14.99 -17.47
CA LEU A 29 7.04 -14.90 -18.41
C LEU A 29 8.41 -15.09 -17.73
N ALA A 30 8.69 -14.31 -16.70
CA ALA A 30 10.02 -14.27 -16.08
C ALA A 30 9.95 -14.06 -14.57
N THR A 31 9.11 -14.83 -13.89
CA THR A 31 8.94 -14.84 -12.44
C THR A 31 8.33 -16.16 -12.00
N ASN A 32 8.27 -16.41 -10.70
CA ASN A 32 7.66 -17.61 -10.16
C ASN A 32 6.27 -17.29 -9.57
N VAL A 33 5.21 -17.78 -10.24
CA VAL A 33 3.81 -17.65 -9.77
C VAL A 33 3.11 -19.02 -9.87
N PRO A 34 3.43 -19.96 -8.98
CA PRO A 34 2.86 -21.32 -9.02
C PRO A 34 1.33 -21.32 -9.03
N THR A 35 0.71 -20.36 -8.33
CA THR A 35 -0.74 -20.22 -8.21
C THR A 35 -1.43 -19.78 -9.51
N ALA A 36 -0.69 -19.30 -10.52
CA ALA A 36 -1.25 -18.94 -11.82
C ALA A 36 -1.81 -20.17 -12.57
N LEU A 37 -1.24 -21.36 -12.38
CA LEU A 37 -1.74 -22.60 -13.02
C LEU A 37 -3.17 -22.93 -12.57
N SER A 38 -3.44 -22.89 -11.25
CA SER A 38 -4.78 -23.14 -10.72
C SER A 38 -5.78 -22.07 -11.13
N PHE A 39 -5.35 -20.82 -11.19
CA PHE A 39 -6.17 -19.71 -11.66
C PHE A 39 -6.48 -19.85 -13.14
N ASN A 40 -5.51 -20.13 -14.00
CA ASN A 40 -5.72 -20.39 -15.44
C ASN A 40 -6.65 -21.59 -15.69
N SER A 41 -6.55 -22.64 -14.88
CA SER A 41 -7.45 -23.78 -14.96
C SER A 41 -8.90 -23.40 -14.62
N ALA A 42 -9.11 -22.43 -13.75
CA ALA A 42 -10.44 -21.87 -13.48
C ALA A 42 -10.90 -20.97 -14.64
N LEU A 43 -10.03 -20.10 -15.15
CA LEU A 43 -10.34 -19.20 -16.27
C LEU A 43 -10.68 -19.97 -17.56
N ALA A 44 -10.05 -21.11 -17.80
CA ALA A 44 -10.36 -21.96 -18.95
C ALA A 44 -11.79 -22.55 -18.90
N LYS A 45 -12.37 -22.68 -17.69
CA LYS A 45 -13.75 -23.11 -17.51
C LYS A 45 -14.72 -21.94 -17.63
N HIS A 46 -14.38 -20.83 -16.96
CA HIS A 46 -15.16 -19.62 -16.91
C HIS A 46 -14.22 -18.41 -16.82
N PRO A 47 -14.18 -17.53 -17.84
CA PRO A 47 -13.51 -16.24 -17.75
C PRO A 47 -14.03 -15.48 -16.53
N ALA A 48 -13.16 -14.70 -15.87
CA ALA A 48 -13.49 -14.05 -14.61
C ALA A 48 -13.62 -12.54 -14.78
N SER A 49 -14.67 -11.96 -14.23
CA SER A 49 -14.83 -10.50 -14.12
C SER A 49 -14.21 -10.01 -12.80
N VAL A 50 -13.63 -8.81 -12.84
CA VAL A 50 -13.16 -8.17 -11.61
C VAL A 50 -14.35 -7.64 -10.83
N LEU A 51 -14.42 -7.96 -9.55
CA LEU A 51 -15.41 -7.41 -8.63
C LEU A 51 -14.85 -6.14 -7.96
N HIS A 52 -13.60 -6.21 -7.49
CA HIS A 52 -13.00 -5.12 -6.73
C HIS A 52 -11.48 -5.11 -6.88
N VAL A 53 -10.88 -3.92 -6.96
CA VAL A 53 -9.42 -3.71 -6.89
C VAL A 53 -9.13 -2.62 -5.88
N ALA A 54 -8.30 -2.93 -4.89
CA ALA A 54 -7.90 -1.97 -3.87
C ALA A 54 -6.45 -2.21 -3.42
N ALA A 55 -5.99 -1.33 -2.53
CA ALA A 55 -4.74 -1.51 -1.82
C ALA A 55 -4.96 -1.39 -0.31
N LYS A 56 -4.18 -2.13 0.48
CA LYS A 56 -3.96 -1.88 1.91
C LYS A 56 -2.47 -1.77 2.14
N GLY A 57 -2.02 -0.59 2.55
CA GLY A 57 -0.60 -0.27 2.61
C GLY A 57 0.08 -0.42 1.27
N LYS A 58 0.98 -1.39 1.15
CA LYS A 58 1.72 -1.68 -0.10
C LYS A 58 1.23 -2.96 -0.79
N LEU A 59 0.17 -3.56 -0.31
CA LEU A 59 -0.46 -4.72 -0.91
C LEU A 59 -1.62 -4.28 -1.81
N ILE A 60 -1.53 -4.57 -3.09
CA ILE A 60 -2.64 -4.44 -4.04
C ILE A 60 -3.35 -5.78 -4.11
N TYR A 61 -4.67 -5.77 -4.15
CA TYR A 61 -5.45 -6.98 -4.36
C TYR A 61 -6.61 -6.74 -5.32
N ALA A 62 -6.96 -7.78 -6.06
CA ALA A 62 -8.11 -7.78 -6.97
C ALA A 62 -8.94 -9.05 -6.73
N THR A 63 -10.23 -8.90 -6.43
CA THR A 63 -11.18 -10.01 -6.26
C THR A 63 -11.95 -10.25 -7.54
N PHE A 64 -12.27 -11.51 -7.82
CA PHE A 64 -12.94 -11.93 -9.03
C PHE A 64 -14.20 -12.73 -8.71
N ASP A 65 -15.19 -12.69 -9.64
CA ASP A 65 -16.47 -13.39 -9.55
C ASP A 65 -16.34 -14.92 -9.51
N ASN A 66 -15.22 -15.46 -9.94
CA ASN A 66 -14.92 -16.91 -9.86
C ASN A 66 -14.35 -17.36 -8.50
N GLY A 67 -14.38 -16.49 -7.48
CA GLY A 67 -13.93 -16.77 -6.12
C GLY A 67 -12.41 -16.72 -5.91
N PHE A 68 -11.63 -16.32 -6.91
CA PHE A 68 -10.20 -16.07 -6.74
C PHE A 68 -9.92 -14.62 -6.35
N THR A 69 -8.77 -14.41 -5.74
CA THR A 69 -8.19 -13.09 -5.46
C THR A 69 -6.74 -13.07 -5.91
N MET A 70 -6.37 -12.04 -6.66
CA MET A 70 -4.98 -11.71 -6.95
C MET A 70 -4.41 -10.83 -5.84
N LEU A 71 -3.27 -11.21 -5.29
CA LEU A 71 -2.46 -10.40 -4.39
C LEU A 71 -1.22 -9.94 -5.16
N SER A 72 -0.88 -8.65 -5.11
CA SER A 72 0.27 -8.08 -5.80
C SER A 72 1.04 -7.14 -4.88
N THR A 73 2.35 -7.36 -4.75
CA THR A 73 3.28 -6.38 -4.18
C THR A 73 4.20 -5.88 -5.27
N LEU A 74 4.55 -4.61 -5.23
CA LEU A 74 5.30 -3.99 -6.33
C LEU A 74 6.83 -4.05 -6.15
N GLY A 75 7.30 -4.52 -4.99
CA GLY A 75 8.73 -4.51 -4.69
C GLY A 75 9.32 -3.10 -4.77
N LEU A 76 10.45 -2.95 -5.44
CA LEU A 76 11.14 -1.66 -5.59
C LEU A 76 10.73 -0.88 -6.85
N GLN A 77 10.38 -1.56 -7.95
CA GLN A 77 10.14 -0.94 -9.26
C GLN A 77 8.96 -1.55 -10.02
N GLY A 78 8.18 -2.43 -9.38
CA GLY A 78 7.03 -3.07 -10.03
C GLY A 78 5.92 -2.06 -10.33
N THR A 79 5.24 -2.28 -11.46
CA THR A 79 4.06 -1.51 -11.85
C THR A 79 3.14 -2.30 -12.78
N TRP A 80 1.84 -1.95 -12.76
CA TRP A 80 0.84 -2.42 -13.70
C TRP A 80 0.65 -1.40 -14.83
N SER A 81 0.57 -1.84 -16.09
CA SER A 81 0.54 -0.99 -17.27
C SER A 81 -0.19 -1.65 -18.43
N THR A 82 -0.67 -0.84 -19.38
CA THR A 82 -1.16 -1.31 -20.70
C THR A 82 -0.03 -1.53 -21.72
N SER A 83 1.21 -1.18 -21.36
CA SER A 83 2.38 -1.35 -22.21
C SER A 83 3.33 -2.38 -21.62
N GLY A 84 3.66 -3.41 -22.39
CA GLY A 84 4.68 -4.40 -22.05
C GLY A 84 6.06 -4.01 -22.56
N GLY A 85 7.09 -4.73 -22.09
CA GLY A 85 8.47 -4.53 -22.52
C GLY A 85 9.39 -5.63 -22.01
N TYR A 86 10.69 -5.42 -22.11
CA TYR A 86 11.72 -6.39 -21.69
C TYR A 86 11.59 -6.84 -20.23
N HIS A 87 11.10 -5.96 -19.36
CA HIS A 87 10.91 -6.24 -17.94
C HIS A 87 9.50 -6.72 -17.59
N THR A 88 8.69 -7.11 -18.56
CA THR A 88 7.39 -7.73 -18.31
C THR A 88 7.58 -9.09 -17.65
N ARG A 89 6.96 -9.28 -16.48
CA ARG A 89 7.00 -10.53 -15.71
C ARG A 89 5.74 -11.36 -15.87
N ILE A 90 4.59 -10.66 -15.98
CA ILE A 90 3.29 -11.28 -16.15
C ILE A 90 2.50 -10.49 -17.19
N THR A 91 1.73 -11.21 -17.99
CA THR A 91 0.71 -10.64 -18.87
C THR A 91 -0.64 -11.22 -18.51
N ILE A 92 -1.62 -10.36 -18.24
CA ILE A 92 -3.03 -10.75 -18.09
C ILE A 92 -3.73 -10.45 -19.41
N ARG A 93 -4.31 -11.47 -20.03
CA ARG A 93 -5.18 -11.30 -21.19
C ARG A 93 -6.60 -11.07 -20.72
N ILE A 94 -7.21 -10.00 -21.23
CA ILE A 94 -8.57 -9.60 -20.94
C ILE A 94 -9.37 -9.47 -22.24
N ARG A 95 -10.68 -9.64 -22.14
CA ARG A 95 -11.59 -9.59 -23.28
C ARG A 95 -12.81 -8.73 -22.92
N ASP A 96 -13.18 -7.84 -23.83
CA ASP A 96 -14.39 -7.02 -23.67
C ASP A 96 -15.67 -7.78 -24.11
N GLN A 97 -16.82 -7.13 -23.96
CA GLN A 97 -18.12 -7.69 -24.38
C GLN A 97 -18.21 -7.97 -25.91
N HIS A 98 -17.38 -7.32 -26.72
CA HIS A 98 -17.29 -7.51 -28.16
C HIS A 98 -16.25 -8.55 -28.57
N GLN A 99 -15.69 -9.30 -27.60
CA GLN A 99 -14.64 -10.31 -27.78
C GLN A 99 -13.28 -9.75 -28.22
N ASN A 100 -13.07 -8.42 -28.15
CA ASN A 100 -11.77 -7.84 -28.42
C ASN A 100 -10.80 -8.14 -27.27
N GLU A 101 -9.63 -8.68 -27.58
CA GLU A 101 -8.62 -8.98 -26.59
C GLU A 101 -7.67 -7.80 -26.36
N LYS A 102 -7.34 -7.57 -25.12
CA LYS A 102 -6.32 -6.63 -24.66
C LYS A 102 -5.40 -7.31 -23.67
N LYS A 103 -4.26 -6.70 -23.42
CA LYS A 103 -3.26 -7.20 -22.48
C LYS A 103 -2.95 -6.14 -21.42
N ILE A 104 -2.81 -6.59 -20.18
CA ILE A 104 -2.31 -5.81 -19.06
C ILE A 104 -1.02 -6.45 -18.59
N PHE A 105 -0.03 -5.64 -18.30
CA PHE A 105 1.34 -6.10 -18.05
C PHE A 105 1.76 -5.72 -16.62
N TYR A 106 2.34 -6.68 -15.93
CA TYR A 106 3.11 -6.41 -14.73
C TYR A 106 4.59 -6.32 -15.13
N ASN A 107 5.15 -5.13 -15.02
CA ASN A 107 6.55 -4.84 -15.32
C ASN A 107 7.33 -4.67 -14.02
N ASP A 108 8.46 -5.36 -13.89
CA ASP A 108 9.34 -5.22 -12.71
C ASP A 108 10.80 -5.44 -13.13
N THR A 109 11.58 -4.38 -13.12
CA THR A 109 12.97 -4.39 -13.61
C THR A 109 13.85 -5.35 -12.82
N ILE A 110 13.66 -5.43 -11.50
CA ILE A 110 14.51 -6.21 -10.60
C ILE A 110 13.84 -7.46 -10.03
N ASN A 111 12.58 -7.69 -10.42
CA ASN A 111 11.80 -8.88 -10.05
C ASN A 111 11.66 -9.12 -8.53
N TYR A 112 11.46 -8.06 -7.74
CA TYR A 112 11.25 -8.11 -6.30
C TYR A 112 9.78 -8.05 -5.90
N GLY A 113 8.91 -7.69 -6.83
CA GLY A 113 7.47 -7.76 -6.60
C GLY A 113 6.97 -9.19 -6.60
N THR A 114 5.84 -9.40 -5.96
CA THR A 114 5.22 -10.73 -5.88
C THR A 114 3.80 -10.69 -6.37
N ILE A 115 3.39 -11.75 -7.06
CA ILE A 115 2.00 -11.96 -7.47
C ILE A 115 1.57 -13.35 -7.02
N LYS A 116 0.38 -13.44 -6.44
CA LYS A 116 -0.19 -14.69 -5.97
C LYS A 116 -1.70 -14.68 -6.21
N PHE A 117 -2.22 -15.81 -6.67
CA PHE A 117 -3.67 -16.06 -6.77
C PHE A 117 -4.08 -16.98 -5.63
N ILE A 118 -5.05 -16.54 -4.83
CA ILE A 118 -5.59 -17.32 -3.71
C ILE A 118 -7.07 -17.60 -3.97
N LYS A 119 -7.56 -18.71 -3.44
CA LYS A 119 -8.99 -19.03 -3.42
C LYS A 119 -9.55 -18.51 -2.10
N THR A 120 -10.73 -17.92 -2.18
CA THR A 120 -11.60 -17.56 -1.06
C THR A 120 -11.33 -16.23 -0.33
N ASN A 121 -12.39 -15.52 0.01
CA ASN A 121 -12.40 -14.32 0.83
C ASN A 121 -11.76 -14.51 2.22
N PRO A 122 -11.92 -15.65 2.94
CA PRO A 122 -11.24 -15.85 4.21
C PRO A 122 -9.72 -15.75 4.14
N GLN A 123 -9.09 -16.26 3.07
CA GLN A 123 -7.62 -16.12 2.90
C GLN A 123 -7.21 -14.66 2.66
N LEU A 124 -8.03 -13.89 1.94
CA LEU A 124 -7.80 -12.46 1.78
C LEU A 124 -7.89 -11.75 3.13
N GLN A 125 -8.95 -11.96 3.91
CA GLN A 125 -9.10 -11.34 5.23
C GLN A 125 -7.95 -11.71 6.16
N THR A 126 -7.56 -12.97 6.21
CA THR A 126 -6.38 -13.40 6.96
C THR A 126 -5.14 -12.59 6.56
N LYS A 127 -4.92 -12.40 5.25
CA LYS A 127 -3.79 -11.61 4.76
C LYS A 127 -3.93 -10.12 5.14
N LEU A 128 -5.09 -9.52 4.96
CA LEU A 128 -5.33 -8.11 5.30
C LEU A 128 -5.18 -7.85 6.81
N ASN A 129 -5.59 -8.79 7.65
CA ASN A 129 -5.45 -8.71 9.11
C ASN A 129 -3.99 -8.80 9.60
N THR A 130 -3.04 -9.25 8.75
CA THR A 130 -1.60 -9.16 9.07
C THR A 130 -1.04 -7.76 8.92
N LEU A 131 -1.78 -6.83 8.32
CA LEU A 131 -1.37 -5.45 8.08
C LEU A 131 -2.03 -4.53 9.10
N GLY A 132 -1.25 -3.59 9.64
CA GLY A 132 -1.77 -2.53 10.50
C GLY A 132 -2.66 -1.53 9.75
N PRO A 133 -3.18 -0.51 10.44
CA PRO A 133 -3.91 0.59 9.84
C PRO A 133 -3.21 1.14 8.59
N ASP A 134 -4.00 1.46 7.58
CA ASP A 134 -3.51 1.97 6.30
C ASP A 134 -3.36 3.49 6.35
N VAL A 135 -2.13 3.98 6.21
CA VAL A 135 -1.84 5.42 6.30
C VAL A 135 -2.47 6.25 5.18
N VAL A 136 -2.73 5.65 4.00
CA VAL A 136 -3.38 6.39 2.91
C VAL A 136 -4.85 6.58 3.24
N ASN A 137 -5.57 5.53 3.61
CA ASN A 137 -6.97 5.62 4.02
C ASN A 137 -7.12 6.52 5.25
N ALA A 138 -6.26 6.37 6.25
CA ALA A 138 -6.24 7.22 7.45
C ALA A 138 -6.06 8.70 7.09
N SER A 139 -5.13 9.03 6.21
CA SER A 139 -4.86 10.41 5.79
C SER A 139 -6.01 11.05 5.00
N GLN A 140 -6.90 10.26 4.41
CA GLN A 140 -8.07 10.71 3.65
C GLN A 140 -9.37 10.68 4.48
N ALA A 141 -9.34 10.14 5.69
CA ALA A 141 -10.50 10.11 6.57
C ALA A 141 -10.96 11.54 6.95
N PRO A 142 -12.26 11.76 7.23
CA PRO A 142 -12.78 13.09 7.58
C PRO A 142 -12.10 13.74 8.78
N ASP A 143 -11.71 12.95 9.77
CA ASP A 143 -10.96 13.39 10.96
C ASP A 143 -9.45 13.51 10.70
N GLY A 144 -8.97 13.03 9.53
CA GLY A 144 -7.57 13.00 9.13
C GLY A 144 -6.74 11.89 9.78
N TYR A 145 -7.36 11.04 10.58
CA TYR A 145 -6.71 9.95 11.32
C TYR A 145 -7.28 8.57 11.00
N GLY A 146 -8.59 8.43 10.78
CA GLY A 146 -9.26 7.16 10.53
C GLY A 146 -8.90 6.11 11.59
N GLU A 147 -8.40 4.96 11.17
CA GLU A 147 -7.94 3.90 12.08
C GLU A 147 -6.65 4.25 12.86
N CYS A 148 -5.89 5.26 12.43
CA CYS A 148 -4.66 5.72 13.08
C CYS A 148 -4.95 6.78 14.16
N THR A 149 -5.90 6.55 15.07
CA THR A 149 -6.25 7.53 16.09
C THR A 149 -5.07 7.90 16.98
N ILE A 150 -5.04 9.12 17.50
CA ILE A 150 -3.98 9.59 18.42
C ILE A 150 -3.83 8.64 19.61
N ALA A 151 -4.95 8.24 20.23
CA ALA A 151 -4.94 7.33 21.38
C ALA A 151 -4.30 5.97 21.04
N TRP A 152 -4.66 5.38 19.89
CA TRP A 152 -4.05 4.15 19.40
C TRP A 152 -2.54 4.32 19.17
N TRP A 153 -2.14 5.43 18.56
CA TRP A 153 -0.73 5.70 18.28
C TRP A 153 0.10 5.87 19.54
N LEU A 154 -0.37 6.65 20.51
CA LEU A 154 0.35 6.86 21.76
C LEU A 154 0.46 5.55 22.58
N ASP A 155 -0.58 4.71 22.58
CA ASP A 155 -0.50 3.37 23.17
C ASP A 155 0.55 2.49 22.45
N LEU A 156 0.59 2.54 21.12
CA LEU A 156 1.60 1.84 20.35
C LEU A 156 3.02 2.34 20.67
N CYS A 157 3.21 3.66 20.76
CA CYS A 157 4.47 4.28 21.16
C CYS A 157 4.90 3.83 22.57
N LYS A 158 3.97 3.79 23.52
CA LYS A 158 4.22 3.28 24.87
C LYS A 158 4.68 1.82 24.86
N ARG A 159 3.98 0.95 24.12
CA ARG A 159 4.35 -0.49 24.00
C ARG A 159 5.66 -0.72 23.27
N LYS A 160 6.09 0.21 22.41
CA LYS A 160 7.32 0.12 21.59
C LYS A 160 8.37 1.15 22.00
N GLY A 161 8.30 1.67 23.20
CA GLY A 161 9.17 2.74 23.69
C GLY A 161 10.67 2.49 23.54
N GLU A 162 11.12 1.23 23.57
CA GLU A 162 12.53 0.84 23.37
C GLU A 162 12.96 0.83 21.88
N TRP A 163 12.03 0.98 20.97
CA TRP A 163 12.33 1.06 19.53
C TRP A 163 12.62 2.49 19.12
N THR A 164 13.28 2.62 17.95
CA THR A 164 13.33 3.92 17.25
C THR A 164 12.13 4.05 16.31
N TYR A 165 11.83 5.28 15.88
CA TYR A 165 10.78 5.49 14.88
C TYR A 165 11.07 4.80 13.54
N PRO A 166 12.31 4.80 12.98
CA PRO A 166 12.59 4.02 11.77
C PRO A 166 12.13 2.58 11.87
N LYS A 167 12.41 1.91 12.98
CA LYS A 167 12.00 0.52 13.19
C LYS A 167 10.49 0.37 13.29
N LEU A 168 9.80 1.25 14.02
CA LEU A 168 8.37 1.20 14.18
C LEU A 168 7.63 1.48 12.85
N LEU A 169 7.98 2.56 12.17
CA LEU A 169 7.32 3.03 10.95
C LEU A 169 7.47 2.05 9.78
N MET A 170 8.56 1.29 9.73
CA MET A 170 8.79 0.31 8.65
C MET A 170 8.08 -1.03 8.86
N LYS A 171 7.49 -1.28 10.03
CA LYS A 171 6.75 -2.51 10.32
C LYS A 171 5.30 -2.43 9.84
N GLN A 172 5.04 -3.05 8.70
CA GLN A 172 3.72 -3.00 8.03
C GLN A 172 2.56 -3.59 8.85
N ASN A 173 2.85 -4.41 9.86
CA ASN A 173 1.84 -4.95 10.77
C ASN A 173 1.43 -3.97 11.89
N TYR A 174 2.15 -2.86 12.06
CA TYR A 174 1.76 -1.78 12.97
C TYR A 174 1.20 -0.58 12.22
N LEU A 175 1.85 -0.20 11.11
CA LEU A 175 1.41 0.92 10.28
C LEU A 175 1.68 0.58 8.83
N SER A 176 0.65 0.31 8.05
CA SER A 176 0.82 -0.15 6.68
C SER A 176 0.89 1.01 5.69
N GLY A 177 1.77 0.87 4.70
CA GLY A 177 1.96 1.85 3.64
C GLY A 177 3.24 2.68 3.76
N VAL A 178 3.77 2.90 4.97
CA VAL A 178 5.01 3.65 5.16
C VAL A 178 6.20 2.89 4.61
N GLY A 179 7.04 3.60 3.87
CA GLY A 179 8.32 3.12 3.39
C GLY A 179 9.43 4.13 3.66
N ASN A 180 10.52 4.01 2.93
CA ASN A 180 11.75 4.70 3.28
C ASN A 180 11.67 6.21 3.06
N TYR A 181 10.97 6.66 1.99
CA TYR A 181 10.81 8.10 1.78
C TYR A 181 9.79 8.70 2.74
N LEU A 182 8.64 8.04 2.95
CA LEU A 182 7.64 8.53 3.91
C LEU A 182 8.21 8.62 5.33
N LYS A 183 8.99 7.61 5.74
CA LYS A 183 9.71 7.60 7.02
C LYS A 183 10.63 8.81 7.14
N ALA A 184 11.53 9.03 6.16
CA ALA A 184 12.51 10.11 6.20
C ALA A 184 11.83 11.50 6.23
N GLU A 185 10.85 11.72 5.35
CA GLU A 185 10.10 12.98 5.25
C GLU A 185 9.28 13.29 6.50
N ALA A 186 8.64 12.26 7.10
CA ALA A 186 7.86 12.44 8.32
C ALA A 186 8.74 12.75 9.53
N LEU A 187 9.88 12.07 9.69
CA LEU A 187 10.82 12.35 10.76
C LEU A 187 11.46 13.75 10.62
N TYR A 188 11.78 14.17 9.40
CA TYR A 188 12.24 15.52 9.14
C TYR A 188 11.16 16.55 9.50
N GLN A 189 9.93 16.36 9.03
CA GLN A 189 8.83 17.30 9.29
C GLN A 189 8.45 17.41 10.76
N SER A 190 8.57 16.32 11.53
CA SER A 190 8.31 16.30 12.97
C SER A 190 9.53 16.68 13.81
N HIS A 191 10.65 17.06 13.19
CA HIS A 191 11.92 17.33 13.87
C HIS A 191 12.36 16.20 14.83
N SER A 192 12.11 14.94 14.41
CA SER A 192 12.39 13.77 15.24
C SER A 192 13.65 13.06 14.75
N SER A 193 14.60 12.82 15.67
CA SER A 193 15.84 12.10 15.35
C SER A 193 15.54 10.65 14.97
N PRO A 194 16.15 10.11 13.92
CA PRO A 194 15.99 8.70 13.58
C PRO A 194 16.74 7.75 14.55
N LEU A 195 17.54 8.30 15.46
CA LEU A 195 18.45 7.53 16.32
C LEU A 195 17.93 7.35 17.76
N LEU A 196 17.03 8.23 18.20
CA LEU A 196 16.50 8.19 19.57
C LEU A 196 15.39 7.16 19.71
N GLN A 197 15.35 6.53 20.89
CA GLN A 197 14.25 5.65 21.28
C GLN A 197 12.96 6.44 21.52
N ILE A 198 11.82 5.84 21.18
CA ILE A 198 10.49 6.47 21.25
C ILE A 198 10.17 6.97 22.66
N LYS A 199 10.57 6.23 23.71
CA LYS A 199 10.37 6.62 25.11
C LYS A 199 11.02 7.95 25.51
N ASN A 200 12.00 8.41 24.74
CA ASN A 200 12.74 9.65 25.01
C ASN A 200 12.04 10.89 24.44
N TYR A 201 10.88 10.72 23.77
CA TYR A 201 10.08 11.80 23.23
C TYR A 201 8.90 12.11 24.13
N SER A 202 8.54 13.39 24.26
CA SER A 202 7.29 13.81 24.91
C SER A 202 6.06 13.27 24.13
N LEU A 203 4.89 13.22 24.78
CA LEU A 203 3.65 12.78 24.13
C LEU A 203 3.28 13.66 22.93
N GLU A 204 3.52 14.97 23.04
CA GLU A 204 3.28 15.95 21.97
C GLU A 204 4.18 15.64 20.76
N ARG A 205 5.45 15.31 21.00
CA ARG A 205 6.37 14.94 19.92
C ARG A 205 6.00 13.60 19.30
N GLN A 206 5.56 12.64 20.09
CA GLN A 206 5.06 11.36 19.59
C GLN A 206 3.84 11.57 18.71
N GLN A 207 2.89 12.43 19.09
CA GLN A 207 1.76 12.81 18.25
C GLN A 207 2.22 13.52 16.98
N ALA A 208 3.16 14.47 17.07
CA ALA A 208 3.69 15.20 15.91
C ALA A 208 4.30 14.25 14.84
N VAL A 209 4.87 13.12 15.24
CA VAL A 209 5.34 12.10 14.28
C VAL A 209 4.18 11.49 13.50
N LEU A 210 3.07 11.15 14.17
CA LEU A 210 1.89 10.62 13.47
C LEU A 210 1.31 11.66 12.52
N ASP A 211 1.13 12.90 13.00
CA ASP A 211 0.61 14.01 12.20
C ASP A 211 1.47 14.23 10.95
N ALA A 212 2.79 14.20 11.11
CA ALA A 212 3.74 14.33 10.00
C ALA A 212 3.62 13.16 9.01
N VAL A 213 3.50 11.91 9.48
CA VAL A 213 3.29 10.75 8.61
C VAL A 213 2.03 10.93 7.77
N LEU A 214 0.91 11.27 8.40
CA LEU A 214 -0.37 11.41 7.71
C LEU A 214 -0.38 12.60 6.75
N ASP A 215 0.27 13.72 7.11
CA ASP A 215 0.37 14.89 6.24
C ASP A 215 1.26 14.62 5.01
N VAL A 216 2.43 14.02 5.19
CA VAL A 216 3.32 13.64 4.08
C VAL A 216 2.61 12.67 3.14
N VAL A 217 1.90 11.67 3.69
CA VAL A 217 1.11 10.71 2.91
C VAL A 217 0.01 11.43 2.12
N ARG A 218 -0.75 12.33 2.77
CA ARG A 218 -1.84 13.09 2.14
C ARG A 218 -1.33 13.92 0.96
N ARG A 219 -0.23 14.65 1.13
CA ARG A 219 0.37 15.46 0.08
C ARG A 219 0.91 14.61 -1.07
N SER A 220 1.63 13.53 -0.75
CA SER A 220 2.17 12.61 -1.75
C SER A 220 1.06 11.93 -2.55
N TYR A 221 0.02 11.42 -1.88
CA TYR A 221 -1.13 10.78 -2.52
C TYR A 221 -1.93 11.78 -3.36
N GLY A 222 -2.26 12.94 -2.81
CA GLY A 222 -3.04 13.97 -3.51
C GLY A 222 -2.39 14.40 -4.82
N TRP A 223 -1.08 14.67 -4.80
CA TRP A 223 -0.34 15.02 -6.02
C TRP A 223 -0.34 13.89 -7.04
N ARG A 224 -0.07 12.64 -6.63
CA ARG A 224 -0.04 11.48 -7.53
C ARG A 224 -1.41 11.15 -8.09
N ALA A 225 -2.45 11.23 -7.28
CA ALA A 225 -3.83 11.04 -7.68
C ALA A 225 -4.26 12.10 -8.71
N HIS A 226 -3.85 13.37 -8.49
CA HIS A 226 -4.05 14.44 -9.48
C HIS A 226 -3.31 14.14 -10.80
N GLN A 227 -2.03 13.81 -10.76
CA GLN A 227 -1.27 13.42 -11.97
C GLN A 227 -1.90 12.23 -12.69
N ALA A 228 -2.48 11.31 -11.96
CA ALA A 228 -3.18 10.14 -12.48
C ALA A 228 -4.61 10.46 -12.94
N LYS A 229 -5.11 11.68 -12.72
CA LYS A 229 -6.47 12.12 -13.01
C LYS A 229 -7.54 11.23 -12.32
N LEU A 230 -7.28 10.84 -11.07
CA LEU A 230 -8.26 10.07 -10.31
C LEU A 230 -9.51 10.92 -10.03
N PRO A 231 -10.72 10.31 -10.01
CA PRO A 231 -11.93 11.00 -9.56
C PRO A 231 -11.73 11.65 -8.19
N GLY A 232 -12.26 12.85 -8.00
CA GLY A 232 -12.08 13.64 -6.78
C GLY A 232 -10.71 14.34 -6.66
N HIS A 233 -9.76 14.09 -7.57
CA HIS A 233 -8.42 14.67 -7.57
C HIS A 233 -8.13 15.45 -8.87
N LEU A 234 -9.13 16.03 -9.50
CA LEU A 234 -8.99 16.77 -10.77
C LEU A 234 -8.51 18.21 -10.55
N GLN A 235 -8.74 18.77 -9.36
CA GLN A 235 -8.28 20.12 -9.03
C GLN A 235 -6.75 20.11 -8.86
N PRO A 236 -6.06 21.17 -9.36
CA PRO A 236 -4.63 21.33 -9.17
C PRO A 236 -4.23 21.29 -7.70
N VAL A 237 -3.19 20.56 -7.39
CA VAL A 237 -2.57 20.50 -6.06
C VAL A 237 -1.06 20.79 -6.20
N PRO A 238 -0.43 21.33 -5.15
CA PRO A 238 1.02 21.56 -5.17
C PRO A 238 1.79 20.28 -5.48
N GLU A 239 2.84 20.42 -6.29
CA GLU A 239 3.72 19.29 -6.58
C GLU A 239 4.37 18.78 -5.30
N TYR A 240 4.27 17.45 -5.08
CA TYR A 240 4.97 16.82 -3.98
C TYR A 240 6.44 16.60 -4.34
N ARG A 241 7.33 17.21 -3.57
CA ARG A 241 8.78 17.03 -3.69
C ARG A 241 9.35 16.59 -2.35
N HIS A 242 10.29 15.67 -2.39
CA HIS A 242 11.01 15.26 -1.18
C HIS A 242 11.84 16.42 -0.64
N ARG A 243 11.77 16.63 0.68
CA ARG A 243 12.57 17.64 1.38
C ARG A 243 13.98 17.14 1.72
N VAL A 244 14.08 15.87 2.12
CA VAL A 244 15.35 15.23 2.51
C VAL A 244 15.65 13.94 1.76
N TYR A 245 14.64 13.14 1.42
CA TYR A 245 14.87 11.84 0.82
C TYR A 245 15.52 11.93 -0.55
N GLY A 246 16.71 11.33 -0.68
CA GLY A 246 17.50 11.35 -1.92
C GLY A 246 18.26 12.65 -2.16
N ARG A 247 18.26 13.60 -1.22
CA ARG A 247 18.92 14.91 -1.37
C ARG A 247 20.25 14.94 -0.63
N ARG A 248 21.07 15.96 -0.97
CA ARG A 248 22.31 16.31 -0.26
C ARG A 248 22.11 17.48 0.70
N VAL A 249 21.17 18.35 0.36
CA VAL A 249 20.72 19.49 1.16
C VAL A 249 19.19 19.55 1.11
N ASP A 250 18.56 20.01 2.20
CA ASP A 250 17.13 20.31 2.24
C ASP A 250 16.76 21.58 1.46
N PHE A 251 15.54 22.06 1.58
CA PHE A 251 15.13 23.31 0.89
C PHE A 251 15.66 24.57 1.55
N GLU A 252 16.13 24.48 2.78
CA GLU A 252 16.67 25.58 3.58
C GLU A 252 18.21 25.66 3.46
N GLY A 253 18.84 24.71 2.76
CA GLY A 253 20.28 24.63 2.57
C GLY A 253 21.02 23.82 3.63
N ASN A 254 20.32 23.20 4.60
CA ASN A 254 20.92 22.36 5.62
C ASN A 254 21.42 21.06 5.01
N ARG A 255 22.56 20.57 5.51
CA ARG A 255 23.16 19.31 5.07
C ARG A 255 22.28 18.12 5.46
N VAL A 256 21.92 17.29 4.48
CA VAL A 256 21.23 16.02 4.69
C VAL A 256 22.26 14.92 4.87
N GLU A 257 22.16 14.19 5.98
CA GLU A 257 22.96 13.02 6.28
C GLU A 257 22.24 11.72 5.94
N LYS A 258 23.04 10.65 5.83
CA LYS A 258 22.59 9.29 5.55
C LYS A 258 23.10 8.37 6.64
N THR A 259 22.20 7.83 7.43
CA THR A 259 22.54 6.94 8.53
C THR A 259 21.82 5.61 8.38
N GLU A 260 22.50 4.51 8.54
CA GLU A 260 21.85 3.21 8.65
C GLU A 260 21.18 3.14 10.02
N THR A 261 19.88 2.83 10.01
CA THR A 261 19.04 2.78 11.20
C THR A 261 18.67 1.33 11.54
N ASP A 262 18.12 1.09 12.73
CA ASP A 262 17.81 -0.23 13.27
C ASP A 262 16.69 -1.00 12.54
N ASP A 263 16.10 -0.40 11.52
CA ASP A 263 15.26 -1.07 10.51
C ASP A 263 16.07 -1.73 9.37
N GLY A 264 17.41 -1.62 9.41
CA GLY A 264 18.31 -2.14 8.39
C GLY A 264 18.30 -1.35 7.08
N ARG A 265 17.92 -0.07 7.13
CA ARG A 265 17.83 0.80 5.95
C ARG A 265 18.47 2.16 6.19
N THR A 266 18.96 2.77 5.13
CA THR A 266 19.46 4.15 5.17
C THR A 266 18.30 5.11 5.39
N THR A 267 18.39 5.96 6.42
CA THR A 267 17.51 7.09 6.67
C THR A 267 18.20 8.39 6.28
N TYR A 268 17.49 9.25 5.57
CA TYR A 268 17.93 10.61 5.23
C TYR A 268 17.39 11.57 6.28
N TRP A 269 18.23 12.43 6.86
CA TRP A 269 17.83 13.32 7.94
C TRP A 269 18.78 14.53 8.04
N VAL A 270 18.38 15.54 8.80
CA VAL A 270 19.16 16.76 9.04
C VAL A 270 19.50 16.85 10.52
N PRO A 271 20.74 16.49 10.95
CA PRO A 271 21.13 16.47 12.36
C PRO A 271 20.82 17.76 13.11
N THR A 272 21.19 18.90 12.54
CA THR A 272 21.00 20.23 13.16
C THR A 272 19.52 20.58 13.46
N MET A 273 18.56 19.92 12.78
CA MET A 273 17.13 20.15 12.99
C MET A 273 16.48 19.04 13.83
N GLN A 274 17.11 17.89 13.92
CA GLN A 274 16.48 16.67 14.47
C GLN A 274 17.21 16.13 15.72
N GLU A 275 18.45 16.56 16.02
CA GLU A 275 19.18 16.16 17.23
C GLU A 275 18.84 17.01 18.45
N GLU A 276 18.65 18.32 18.29
CA GLU A 276 18.55 19.27 19.41
C GLU A 276 17.23 19.16 20.21
N MET A 277 16.23 18.42 19.70
CA MET A 277 14.88 18.39 20.27
C MET A 277 14.61 17.17 21.17
N GLY A 278 15.61 16.37 21.49
CA GLY A 278 15.46 15.16 22.31
C GLY A 278 15.57 15.36 23.82
N GLY A 279 15.92 16.52 24.31
CA GLY A 279 16.14 16.73 25.75
C GLY A 279 15.97 18.18 26.20
N GLY A 280 14.79 18.58 26.55
CA GLY A 280 14.52 19.83 27.22
C GLY A 280 13.17 20.47 26.85
N ASN A 281 12.46 20.95 27.86
CA ASN A 281 11.38 21.93 27.69
C ASN A 281 11.93 23.15 26.93
N MET A 282 11.86 23.15 25.62
CA MET A 282 12.05 24.35 24.82
C MET A 282 10.68 24.75 24.27
N ASP A 283 10.30 26.01 24.53
CA ASP A 283 9.23 26.69 23.83
C ASP A 283 9.45 26.49 22.33
N VAL A 284 8.67 25.64 21.71
CA VAL A 284 8.68 25.40 20.27
C VAL A 284 8.28 26.73 19.63
N PRO A 285 9.13 27.39 18.81
CA PRO A 285 8.63 28.44 17.94
C PRO A 285 7.51 27.78 17.13
N GLU A 286 6.30 28.29 17.23
CA GLU A 286 5.23 27.84 16.33
C GLU A 286 5.82 27.85 14.92
N PRO A 287 5.82 26.73 14.19
CA PRO A 287 6.22 26.76 12.80
C PRO A 287 5.29 27.77 12.15
N GLY A 288 5.83 28.85 11.59
CA GLY A 288 5.06 29.83 10.87
C GLY A 288 4.31 29.12 9.75
N PHE A 289 3.13 28.64 10.10
CA PHE A 289 2.20 28.09 9.12
C PHE A 289 1.69 29.31 8.35
N GLU A 290 2.27 29.56 7.19
CA GLU A 290 1.67 30.48 6.25
C GLU A 290 0.19 30.13 6.09
N GLU A 291 -0.69 31.14 6.09
CA GLU A 291 -2.14 30.99 5.92
C GLU A 291 -2.54 30.06 4.77
N SER A 292 -1.63 29.87 3.78
CA SER A 292 -1.76 28.88 2.69
C SER A 292 -1.98 27.44 3.17
N THR A 293 -1.44 27.07 4.34
CA THR A 293 -1.61 25.70 4.88
C THR A 293 -2.99 25.48 5.52
N VAL A 294 -3.57 26.54 6.11
CA VAL A 294 -4.93 26.49 6.67
C VAL A 294 -5.96 26.44 5.55
N VAL A 295 -5.77 27.23 4.49
CA VAL A 295 -6.64 27.20 3.29
C VAL A 295 -6.52 25.86 2.57
N ALA A 296 -5.30 25.30 2.44
CA ALA A 296 -5.11 23.97 1.88
C ALA A 296 -5.77 22.87 2.73
N ARG A 297 -5.70 22.96 4.07
CA ARG A 297 -6.43 22.04 4.96
C ARG A 297 -7.95 22.16 4.81
N GLN A 298 -8.46 23.35 4.60
CA GLN A 298 -9.90 23.61 4.43
C GLN A 298 -10.39 23.16 3.05
N LEU A 299 -9.61 23.39 1.98
CA LEU A 299 -9.91 22.90 0.64
C LEU A 299 -9.78 21.37 0.50
N MET A 300 -8.83 20.75 1.21
CA MET A 300 -8.70 19.28 1.22
C MET A 300 -9.77 18.58 2.08
N ARG A 301 -10.39 19.28 3.03
CA ARG A 301 -11.53 18.76 3.82
C ARG A 301 -12.84 18.72 3.04
N THR A 302 -12.95 19.45 1.92
CA THR A 302 -14.16 19.54 1.09
C THR A 302 -14.08 18.68 -0.18
N GLY A 303 -13.00 17.93 -0.39
CA GLY A 303 -12.95 16.93 -1.45
C GLY A 303 -14.00 15.83 -1.21
N PRO A 304 -14.63 15.28 -2.25
CA PRO A 304 -15.57 14.19 -2.09
C PRO A 304 -14.90 13.03 -1.36
N PRO A 305 -15.60 12.36 -0.43
CA PRO A 305 -15.10 11.14 0.18
C PRO A 305 -14.75 10.11 -0.90
N PHE A 306 -13.90 9.16 -0.55
CA PHE A 306 -13.63 7.98 -1.38
C PHE A 306 -14.93 7.50 -2.04
N PRO A 307 -14.90 7.06 -3.31
CA PRO A 307 -16.11 6.63 -3.99
C PRO A 307 -16.92 5.70 -3.08
N GLN A 308 -18.18 6.07 -2.80
CA GLN A 308 -19.09 5.37 -1.87
C GLN A 308 -19.32 3.89 -2.20
N TRP A 309 -18.90 3.43 -3.38
CA TRP A 309 -18.95 2.01 -3.74
C TRP A 309 -18.02 1.12 -2.88
N LEU A 310 -16.97 1.68 -2.25
CA LEU A 310 -16.14 0.94 -1.27
C LEU A 310 -16.91 0.56 0.00
N ASP A 311 -17.86 1.41 0.41
CA ASP A 311 -18.67 1.19 1.61
C ASP A 311 -19.94 0.38 1.35
N GLN A 312 -20.44 0.36 0.11
CA GLN A 312 -21.66 -0.39 -0.22
C GLN A 312 -21.41 -1.89 -0.32
N ASP A 313 -20.30 -2.31 -0.95
CA ASP A 313 -19.98 -3.75 -1.07
C ASP A 313 -19.63 -4.39 0.28
N LEU A 314 -19.05 -3.62 1.22
CA LEU A 314 -18.78 -4.10 2.58
C LEU A 314 -20.05 -4.20 3.45
N LYS A 315 -21.10 -3.42 3.13
CA LYS A 315 -22.39 -3.47 3.85
C LYS A 315 -23.31 -4.56 3.34
N ASP A 316 -23.21 -4.91 2.06
CA ASP A 316 -24.01 -6.00 1.49
C ASP A 316 -23.53 -7.38 1.95
N ASP A 317 -22.23 -7.57 2.19
CA ASP A 317 -21.71 -8.81 2.80
C ASP A 317 -22.21 -9.00 4.23
N SER A 318 -22.53 -7.94 4.98
CA SER A 318 -23.12 -8.02 6.32
C SER A 318 -24.62 -8.41 6.31
N LYS A 319 -25.31 -8.22 5.18
CA LYS A 319 -26.71 -8.61 5.01
C LYS A 319 -26.91 -10.06 4.56
N MET A 320 -25.85 -10.70 4.05
CA MET A 320 -25.89 -12.14 3.72
C MET A 320 -25.69 -13.05 4.94
N SER A 321 -25.55 -12.52 6.16
CA SER A 321 -25.41 -13.31 7.39
C SER A 321 -26.69 -13.45 8.22
N GLU A 322 -27.81 -12.88 7.79
CA GLU A 322 -29.11 -13.17 8.39
C GLU A 322 -29.80 -14.29 7.58
N ASP A 323 -29.36 -15.52 7.84
CA ASP A 323 -30.01 -16.73 7.37
C ASP A 323 -31.33 -16.93 8.17
N PRO A 324 -32.51 -16.96 7.53
CA PRO A 324 -33.78 -17.15 8.23
C PRO A 324 -34.08 -18.63 8.51
N CYS A 325 -33.06 -19.45 8.69
CA CYS A 325 -33.26 -20.87 9.08
C CYS A 325 -32.66 -21.14 10.46
N GLN A 326 -33.43 -20.85 11.52
CA GLN A 326 -33.36 -21.60 12.74
C GLN A 326 -33.82 -23.04 12.44
N GLY A 327 -32.88 -23.92 12.20
CA GLY A 327 -33.11 -25.35 11.98
C GLY A 327 -31.77 -26.08 12.00
N ASN A 328 -31.48 -26.69 13.14
CA ASN A 328 -30.38 -27.62 13.35
C ASN A 328 -30.25 -28.65 12.22
N THR A 329 -29.27 -28.50 11.36
CA THR A 329 -28.55 -29.66 10.76
C THR A 329 -27.24 -29.10 10.16
N ALA A 330 -26.15 -29.34 10.87
CA ALA A 330 -24.82 -29.19 10.35
C ALA A 330 -24.67 -30.11 9.12
N LEU A 331 -24.54 -29.54 7.94
CA LEU A 331 -24.09 -30.29 6.78
C LEU A 331 -22.62 -30.67 7.00
N PRO A 332 -22.25 -31.94 6.81
CA PRO A 332 -20.87 -32.35 7.00
C PRO A 332 -19.97 -31.66 5.94
N ILE A 333 -18.95 -30.99 6.41
CA ILE A 333 -17.85 -30.52 5.56
C ILE A 333 -17.24 -31.74 4.89
N PRO A 334 -17.13 -31.80 3.56
CA PRO A 334 -16.49 -32.95 2.93
C PRO A 334 -15.02 -32.99 3.38
N HIS A 335 -14.63 -34.06 4.03
CA HIS A 335 -13.28 -34.31 4.55
C HIS A 335 -12.17 -34.39 3.46
N GLN A 336 -12.49 -34.13 2.20
CA GLN A 336 -11.56 -34.23 1.07
C GLN A 336 -10.82 -32.91 0.75
N LEU A 337 -11.12 -31.78 1.44
CA LEU A 337 -10.40 -30.50 1.20
C LEU A 337 -9.22 -30.27 2.15
N ALA A 338 -8.95 -31.16 3.08
CA ALA A 338 -7.89 -31.00 4.09
C ALA A 338 -6.51 -31.53 3.66
N LYS A 339 -6.36 -32.10 2.47
CA LYS A 339 -5.08 -32.65 1.96
C LYS A 339 -4.87 -32.30 0.50
N LEU A 340 -4.54 -31.03 0.23
CA LEU A 340 -3.74 -30.72 -0.94
C LEU A 340 -2.28 -30.81 -0.50
N PRO A 341 -1.45 -31.65 -1.15
CA PRO A 341 -0.03 -31.73 -0.85
C PRO A 341 0.61 -30.35 -1.13
N ASP A 342 1.53 -29.93 -0.27
CA ASP A 342 2.46 -28.86 -0.54
C ASP A 342 3.18 -29.22 -1.84
N LEU A 343 2.89 -28.49 -2.92
CA LEU A 343 3.59 -28.68 -4.18
C LEU A 343 5.02 -28.16 -3.96
N GLU A 344 5.97 -29.07 -3.94
CA GLU A 344 7.39 -28.72 -3.98
C GLU A 344 7.68 -27.83 -5.20
N PRO A 345 8.59 -26.85 -5.08
CA PRO A 345 8.98 -26.01 -6.21
C PRO A 345 9.60 -26.87 -7.31
N VAL A 346 8.97 -26.86 -8.47
CA VAL A 346 9.57 -27.46 -9.68
C VAL A 346 10.71 -26.55 -10.13
N GLU A 347 11.95 -26.98 -9.94
CA GLU A 347 13.11 -26.35 -10.55
C GLU A 347 13.00 -26.49 -12.08
N LEU A 348 12.69 -25.39 -12.75
CA LEU A 348 12.82 -25.29 -14.20
C LEU A 348 14.31 -25.12 -14.53
N THR A 349 14.97 -26.22 -14.84
CA THR A 349 16.28 -26.19 -15.46
C THR A 349 16.16 -25.58 -16.86
N LEU A 350 16.74 -24.41 -17.04
CA LEU A 350 16.91 -23.78 -18.35
C LEU A 350 17.89 -24.64 -19.18
N PRO A 351 17.59 -24.95 -20.46
CA PRO A 351 18.56 -25.60 -21.32
C PRO A 351 19.76 -24.70 -21.56
N SER A 352 20.95 -25.22 -21.31
CA SER A 352 22.23 -24.55 -21.58
C SER A 352 22.33 -24.15 -23.05
N ALA A 353 22.53 -22.86 -23.30
CA ALA A 353 22.87 -22.37 -24.63
C ALA A 353 24.21 -23.01 -25.05
N LYS A 354 24.17 -23.85 -26.09
CA LYS A 354 25.37 -24.29 -26.83
C LYS A 354 25.86 -23.09 -27.63
N THR A 355 27.06 -22.64 -27.28
CA THR A 355 27.91 -21.80 -28.13
C THR A 355 28.23 -22.49 -29.42
N ALA A 356 27.94 -21.85 -30.52
CA ALA A 356 28.59 -21.99 -31.80
C ALA A 356 28.70 -20.59 -32.43
#